data_29e36763e0667471cabcc7df7c5c20e8
#
_entry.id   29e36763e0667471cabcc7df7c5c20e8
#
_cell.length_a   1.000
_cell.length_b   1.000
_cell.length_c   1.000
_cell.angle_alpha   90.00
_cell.angle_beta   90.00
_cell.angle_gamma   90.00
#
_symmetry.space_group_name_H-M   'P 1'
#
loop_
_entity.id
_entity.type
_entity.pdbx_description
1 polymer ?
#
loop_
_entity_poly.entity_id
_entity_poly.type
_entity_poly.pdbx_seq_one_letter_code
_entity_poly.pdbx_strand_id
1 'polypeptide(L)'
;MSQSQTRRKSTRSKSSPYFNEKKTVYVANDDDITSVLFYPTTKEEKKTYINPKTNHKVTEFHYRVYDLVAKIPKGQVTTYKALSNQLQSHPRAVGQALRLNPFCPLPIPCHRVIMTNKSIGGFNGGFGNCQFVANKKAKLAKEGLKFDDNNVLVSNINGDDSIFDKW
;
A
#
# COMPACT_ATOMS: atom_id res chain seq x y z
N MET A 1 -10.41 45.91 9.98
CA MET A 1 -9.12 45.34 10.46
C MET A 1 -9.00 43.96 9.88
N SER A 2 -8.16 43.82 8.85
CA SER A 2 -7.95 42.57 8.13
C SER A 2 -6.80 41.81 8.79
N GLN A 3 -7.07 40.64 9.37
CA GLN A 3 -6.01 39.74 9.86
C GLN A 3 -5.60 38.79 8.72
N SER A 4 -4.42 39.05 8.17
CA SER A 4 -3.77 38.17 7.22
C SER A 4 -3.25 36.93 7.96
N GLN A 5 -3.87 35.77 7.71
CA GLN A 5 -3.35 34.48 8.16
C GLN A 5 -2.21 34.07 7.25
N THR A 6 -1.00 34.18 7.75
CA THR A 6 0.22 33.63 7.10
C THR A 6 0.19 32.11 7.08
N ARG A 7 -0.05 31.53 5.92
CA ARG A 7 0.01 30.09 5.66
C ARG A 7 1.47 29.63 5.74
N ARG A 8 1.84 28.89 6.80
CA ARG A 8 3.15 28.22 6.90
C ARG A 8 3.25 27.13 5.82
N LYS A 9 4.20 27.28 4.90
CA LYS A 9 4.57 26.26 3.93
C LYS A 9 5.26 25.11 4.67
N SER A 10 4.63 23.93 4.69
CA SER A 10 5.23 22.70 5.20
C SER A 10 6.18 22.14 4.15
N THR A 11 7.47 22.00 4.48
CA THR A 11 8.47 21.35 3.66
C THR A 11 8.28 19.82 3.71
N ARG A 12 7.86 19.24 2.62
CA ARG A 12 7.64 17.80 2.45
C ARG A 12 8.94 17.06 2.16
N SER A 13 9.23 16.04 2.94
CA SER A 13 10.28 15.06 2.64
C SER A 13 9.78 14.11 1.52
N LYS A 14 10.52 14.07 0.41
CA LYS A 14 10.22 13.21 -0.76
C LYS A 14 10.77 11.81 -0.50
N SER A 15 10.02 10.95 0.17
CA SER A 15 10.44 9.57 0.44
C SER A 15 9.76 8.50 -0.44
N SER A 16 8.82 8.89 -1.29
CA SER A 16 8.11 7.97 -2.18
C SER A 16 7.82 8.62 -3.55
N PRO A 17 7.90 7.88 -4.68
CA PRO A 17 7.57 8.40 -6.00
C PRO A 17 6.10 8.82 -6.16
N TYR A 18 5.25 8.46 -5.22
CA TYR A 18 3.82 8.76 -5.23
C TYR A 18 3.45 10.05 -4.49
N PHE A 19 4.40 10.72 -3.81
CA PHE A 19 4.10 11.97 -3.09
C PHE A 19 4.36 13.18 -3.98
N ASN A 20 3.29 13.82 -4.41
CA ASN A 20 3.33 15.08 -5.14
C ASN A 20 2.84 16.22 -4.25
N GLU A 21 3.34 17.45 -4.49
CA GLU A 21 3.09 18.63 -3.63
C GLU A 21 1.64 19.15 -3.63
N LYS A 22 0.78 18.60 -4.49
CA LYS A 22 -0.64 18.98 -4.55
C LYS A 22 -1.49 17.97 -3.81
N LYS A 23 -2.22 18.43 -2.81
CA LYS A 23 -3.31 17.66 -2.17
C LYS A 23 -4.37 17.36 -3.22
N THR A 24 -4.29 16.23 -3.84
CA THR A 24 -5.34 15.77 -4.73
C THR A 24 -6.08 14.65 -4.03
N VAL A 25 -7.29 14.95 -3.57
CA VAL A 25 -8.22 13.95 -3.09
C VAL A 25 -8.94 13.43 -4.33
N TYR A 26 -8.61 12.24 -4.77
CA TYR A 26 -9.36 11.57 -5.83
C TYR A 26 -10.21 10.46 -5.23
N VAL A 27 -11.46 10.44 -5.59
CA VAL A 27 -12.31 9.27 -5.40
C VAL A 27 -11.89 8.27 -6.48
N ALA A 28 -11.17 7.23 -6.06
CA ALA A 28 -10.77 6.17 -6.96
C ALA A 28 -11.99 5.37 -7.39
N ASN A 29 -12.29 5.33 -8.66
CA ASN A 29 -12.99 4.20 -9.23
C ASN A 29 -12.04 3.00 -9.14
N ASP A 30 -12.53 1.83 -8.72
CA ASP A 30 -11.72 0.62 -8.50
C ASP A 30 -10.87 0.19 -9.71
N ASP A 31 -11.13 0.74 -10.88
CA ASP A 31 -10.43 0.44 -12.13
C ASP A 31 -9.25 1.36 -12.44
N ASP A 32 -9.07 2.47 -11.73
CA ASP A 32 -8.00 3.42 -12.01
C ASP A 32 -6.86 3.32 -10.98
N ILE A 33 -5.81 2.58 -11.36
CA ILE A 33 -4.57 2.43 -10.58
C ILE A 33 -3.80 3.77 -10.46
N THR A 34 -4.21 4.81 -11.18
CA THR A 34 -3.51 6.09 -11.23
C THR A 34 -3.95 7.08 -10.13
N SER A 35 -5.06 6.81 -9.44
CA SER A 35 -5.54 7.68 -8.38
C SER A 35 -4.72 7.51 -7.10
N VAL A 36 -4.08 8.59 -6.67
CA VAL A 36 -3.25 8.62 -5.46
C VAL A 36 -4.00 9.32 -4.33
N LEU A 37 -4.27 8.61 -3.26
CA LEU A 37 -4.91 9.15 -2.07
C LEU A 37 -3.94 10.00 -1.24
N PHE A 38 -4.50 10.91 -0.44
CA PHE A 38 -3.70 11.67 0.53
C PHE A 38 -3.07 10.73 1.56
N TYR A 39 -1.76 10.85 1.78
CA TYR A 39 -1.02 10.13 2.81
C TYR A 39 -0.33 11.11 3.75
N PRO A 40 -0.53 11.00 5.07
CA PRO A 40 0.15 11.84 6.05
C PRO A 40 1.67 11.60 6.03
N THR A 41 2.45 12.65 5.88
CA THR A 41 3.93 12.56 5.82
C THR A 41 4.61 13.16 7.04
N THR A 42 4.02 14.21 7.63
CA THR A 42 4.56 14.82 8.84
C THR A 42 4.12 14.11 10.11
N LYS A 43 4.87 14.28 11.20
CA LYS A 43 4.51 13.72 12.51
C LYS A 43 3.16 14.24 13.01
N GLU A 44 2.88 15.51 12.77
CA GLU A 44 1.63 16.16 13.16
C GLU A 44 0.45 15.60 12.37
N GLU A 45 0.59 15.44 11.05
CA GLU A 45 -0.44 14.84 10.20
C GLU A 45 -0.71 13.38 10.62
N LYS A 46 0.35 12.59 10.88
CA LYS A 46 0.23 11.19 11.33
C LYS A 46 -0.47 11.07 12.69
N LYS A 47 -0.24 12.02 13.61
CA LYS A 47 -0.88 12.04 14.94
C LYS A 47 -2.37 12.40 14.90
N THR A 48 -2.78 13.23 13.95
CA THR A 48 -4.15 13.75 13.84
C THR A 48 -5.03 12.99 12.87
N TYR A 49 -4.45 12.16 12.01
CA TYR A 49 -5.20 11.41 11.00
C TYR A 49 -6.08 10.32 11.64
N ILE A 50 -7.35 10.36 11.31
CA ILE A 50 -8.33 9.33 11.70
C ILE A 50 -8.58 8.42 10.49
N ASN A 51 -8.41 7.13 10.69
CA ASN A 51 -8.69 6.13 9.68
C ASN A 51 -10.20 5.99 9.47
N PRO A 52 -10.73 6.28 8.28
CA PRO A 52 -12.17 6.23 8.02
C PRO A 52 -12.76 4.81 8.10
N LYS A 53 -11.92 3.76 7.98
CA LYS A 53 -12.38 2.37 8.10
C LYS A 53 -12.63 1.94 9.55
N THR A 54 -11.92 2.52 10.50
CA THR A 54 -11.94 2.10 11.90
C THR A 54 -12.46 3.18 12.85
N ASN A 55 -12.53 4.42 12.37
CA ASN A 55 -12.79 5.62 13.17
C ASN A 55 -11.79 5.83 14.32
N HIS A 56 -10.59 5.27 14.20
CA HIS A 56 -9.49 5.41 15.16
C HIS A 56 -8.24 5.98 14.50
N LYS A 57 -7.30 6.44 15.32
CA LYS A 57 -5.99 6.87 14.83
C LYS A 57 -5.22 5.69 14.25
N VAL A 58 -4.48 5.95 13.18
CA VAL A 58 -3.53 4.98 12.63
C VAL A 58 -2.33 4.88 13.59
N THR A 59 -1.96 3.67 13.96
CA THR A 59 -0.84 3.45 14.90
C THR A 59 0.50 3.70 14.22
N GLU A 60 1.54 3.95 15.02
CA GLU A 60 2.91 4.10 14.52
C GLU A 60 3.38 2.83 13.79
N PHE A 61 3.05 1.66 14.32
CA PHE A 61 3.35 0.38 13.66
C PHE A 61 2.71 0.29 12.26
N HIS A 62 1.43 0.69 12.11
CA HIS A 62 0.77 0.70 10.81
C HIS A 62 1.48 1.64 9.83
N TYR A 63 1.89 2.84 10.26
CA TYR A 63 2.65 3.75 9.41
C TYR A 63 3.99 3.16 8.99
N ARG A 64 4.71 2.47 9.87
CA ARG A 64 5.95 1.75 9.51
C ARG A 64 5.71 0.69 8.44
N VAL A 65 4.62 -0.06 8.53
CA VAL A 65 4.20 -1.02 7.49
C VAL A 65 3.94 -0.28 6.18
N TYR A 66 3.16 0.79 6.20
CA TYR A 66 2.78 1.55 5.01
C TYR A 66 3.98 2.20 4.33
N ASP A 67 4.89 2.80 5.10
CA ASP A 67 6.11 3.42 4.58
C ASP A 67 7.03 2.40 3.87
N LEU A 68 7.09 1.15 4.34
CA LEU A 68 7.81 0.08 3.64
C LEU A 68 7.08 -0.37 2.36
N VAL A 69 5.76 -0.58 2.44
CA VAL A 69 4.97 -1.01 1.28
C VAL A 69 4.98 0.03 0.16
N ALA A 70 5.04 1.32 0.51
CA ALA A 70 5.16 2.41 -0.47
C ALA A 70 6.44 2.35 -1.32
N LYS A 71 7.46 1.62 -0.88
CA LYS A 71 8.72 1.46 -1.63
C LYS A 71 8.63 0.42 -2.74
N ILE A 72 7.65 -0.49 -2.70
CA ILE A 72 7.51 -1.58 -3.67
C ILE A 72 7.10 -1.00 -5.03
N PRO A 73 7.94 -1.14 -6.07
CA PRO A 73 7.65 -0.57 -7.37
C PRO A 73 6.55 -1.36 -8.10
N LYS A 74 5.98 -0.72 -9.12
CA LYS A 74 5.05 -1.37 -10.05
C LYS A 74 5.74 -2.58 -10.72
N GLY A 75 5.02 -3.69 -10.83
CA GLY A 75 5.54 -4.92 -11.44
C GLY A 75 6.37 -5.79 -10.51
N GLN A 76 6.52 -5.39 -9.24
CA GLN A 76 7.15 -6.22 -8.22
C GLN A 76 6.21 -6.44 -7.04
N VAL A 77 6.44 -7.51 -6.30
CA VAL A 77 5.72 -7.86 -5.08
C VAL A 77 6.70 -8.22 -3.97
N THR A 78 6.25 -8.12 -2.75
CA THR A 78 6.97 -8.65 -1.58
C THR A 78 6.09 -9.62 -0.80
N THR A 79 6.63 -10.25 0.24
CA THR A 79 5.88 -11.17 1.08
C THR A 79 5.60 -10.59 2.46
N TYR A 80 4.49 -11.03 3.09
CA TYR A 80 4.21 -10.68 4.48
C TYR A 80 5.37 -11.03 5.42
N LYS A 81 6.08 -12.14 5.13
CA LYS A 81 7.26 -12.57 5.89
C LYS A 81 8.42 -11.58 5.74
N ALA A 82 8.73 -11.14 4.52
CA ALA A 82 9.80 -10.17 4.28
C ALA A 82 9.54 -8.85 5.01
N LEU A 83 8.32 -8.31 4.89
CA LEU A 83 7.91 -7.11 5.62
C LEU A 83 8.02 -7.29 7.14
N SER A 84 7.55 -8.43 7.68
CA SER A 84 7.61 -8.67 9.12
C SER A 84 9.03 -8.77 9.64
N ASN A 85 9.96 -9.33 8.86
CA ASN A 85 11.37 -9.40 9.22
C ASN A 85 11.98 -7.99 9.30
N GLN A 86 11.71 -7.11 8.32
CA GLN A 86 12.17 -5.72 8.32
C GLN A 86 11.63 -4.91 9.52
N LEU A 87 10.44 -5.24 9.97
CA LEU A 87 9.77 -4.57 11.08
C LEU A 87 10.06 -5.20 12.45
N GLN A 88 10.81 -6.30 12.48
CA GLN A 88 11.01 -7.12 13.68
C GLN A 88 9.67 -7.51 14.33
N SER A 89 8.74 -7.99 13.51
CA SER A 89 7.35 -8.27 13.87
C SER A 89 6.88 -9.61 13.27
N HIS A 90 5.58 -9.84 13.24
CA HIS A 90 4.96 -11.06 12.73
C HIS A 90 4.17 -10.81 11.44
N PRO A 91 4.13 -11.77 10.49
CA PRO A 91 3.35 -11.63 9.25
C PRO A 91 1.87 -11.34 9.50
N ARG A 92 1.28 -11.87 10.57
CA ARG A 92 -0.12 -11.61 10.96
C ARG A 92 -0.36 -10.14 11.33
N ALA A 93 0.58 -9.51 12.05
CA ALA A 93 0.49 -8.09 12.40
C ALA A 93 0.58 -7.20 11.16
N VAL A 94 1.47 -7.54 10.22
CA VAL A 94 1.57 -6.87 8.91
C VAL A 94 0.27 -7.04 8.11
N GLY A 95 -0.28 -8.25 8.06
CA GLY A 95 -1.56 -8.53 7.40
C GLY A 95 -2.71 -7.71 7.97
N GLN A 96 -2.78 -7.57 9.29
CA GLN A 96 -3.81 -6.75 9.96
C GLN A 96 -3.64 -5.25 9.63
N ALA A 97 -2.41 -4.73 9.63
CA ALA A 97 -2.15 -3.35 9.23
C ALA A 97 -2.59 -3.09 7.79
N LEU A 98 -2.29 -3.99 6.87
CA LEU A 98 -2.69 -3.87 5.46
C LEU A 98 -4.20 -4.01 5.24
N ARG A 99 -4.87 -4.87 6.00
CA ARG A 99 -6.34 -4.98 5.98
C ARG A 99 -7.01 -3.66 6.36
N LEU A 100 -6.46 -2.94 7.33
CA LEU A 100 -6.98 -1.67 7.80
C LEU A 100 -6.46 -0.46 7.03
N ASN A 101 -5.63 -0.68 5.99
CA ASN A 101 -5.02 0.39 5.20
C ASN A 101 -6.08 1.26 4.50
N PRO A 102 -6.18 2.57 4.83
CA PRO A 102 -7.12 3.47 4.17
C PRO A 102 -6.54 4.12 2.90
N PHE A 103 -5.26 3.88 2.58
CA PHE A 103 -4.49 4.53 1.52
C PHE A 103 -4.26 3.63 0.30
N CYS A 104 -5.06 2.58 0.16
CA CYS A 104 -5.01 1.64 -0.96
C CYS A 104 -5.85 2.19 -2.15
N PRO A 105 -5.45 2.00 -3.40
CA PRO A 105 -4.27 1.26 -3.86
C PRO A 105 -2.98 2.07 -3.86
N LEU A 106 -3.04 3.38 -3.93
CA LEU A 106 -1.89 4.28 -3.92
C LEU A 106 -2.12 5.43 -2.94
N PRO A 107 -1.11 5.89 -2.23
CA PRO A 107 0.31 5.59 -2.40
C PRO A 107 0.79 4.30 -1.70
N ILE A 108 -0.11 3.55 -1.05
CA ILE A 108 0.23 2.33 -0.31
C ILE A 108 -0.32 1.10 -1.06
N PRO A 109 0.48 0.50 -1.96
CA PRO A 109 0.03 -0.58 -2.83
C PRO A 109 -0.07 -1.92 -2.08
N CYS A 110 -1.04 -2.06 -1.19
CA CYS A 110 -1.24 -3.27 -0.39
C CYS A 110 -1.47 -4.54 -1.24
N HIS A 111 -1.92 -4.39 -2.50
CA HIS A 111 -2.04 -5.50 -3.44
C HIS A 111 -0.69 -6.12 -3.85
N ARG A 112 0.45 -5.40 -3.69
CA ARG A 112 1.80 -5.90 -3.98
C ARG A 112 2.41 -6.74 -2.86
N VAL A 113 1.62 -7.16 -1.86
CA VAL A 113 2.07 -8.03 -0.78
C VAL A 113 1.38 -9.39 -0.90
N ILE A 114 2.18 -10.47 -1.02
CA ILE A 114 1.70 -11.83 -1.23
C ILE A 114 2.22 -12.78 -0.15
N MET A 115 1.79 -14.04 -0.20
CA MET A 115 2.24 -15.07 0.75
C MET A 115 3.67 -15.54 0.45
N THR A 116 4.33 -16.12 1.43
CA THR A 116 5.71 -16.64 1.29
C THR A 116 5.84 -17.76 0.27
N ASN A 117 4.80 -18.58 0.11
CA ASN A 117 4.71 -19.61 -0.90
C ASN A 117 4.37 -19.08 -2.31
N LYS A 118 4.49 -17.76 -2.50
CA LYS A 118 4.15 -17.02 -3.73
C LYS A 118 2.65 -17.06 -4.11
N SER A 119 1.77 -17.61 -3.28
CA SER A 119 0.33 -17.49 -3.52
C SER A 119 -0.13 -16.07 -3.25
N ILE A 120 -1.19 -15.65 -3.96
CA ILE A 120 -1.71 -14.27 -3.90
C ILE A 120 -2.13 -13.85 -2.49
N GLY A 121 -2.59 -14.79 -1.66
CA GLY A 121 -3.10 -14.52 -0.31
C GLY A 121 -4.41 -13.75 -0.28
N GLY A 122 -4.82 -13.33 0.92
CA GLY A 122 -6.03 -12.54 1.11
C GLY A 122 -5.90 -11.08 0.68
N PHE A 123 -7.04 -10.41 0.54
CA PHE A 123 -7.12 -8.98 0.25
C PHE A 123 -8.40 -8.37 0.84
N ASN A 124 -8.28 -7.19 1.46
CA ASN A 124 -9.40 -6.48 2.12
C ASN A 124 -10.27 -7.36 3.05
N GLY A 125 -9.65 -8.34 3.71
CA GLY A 125 -10.34 -9.30 4.58
C GLY A 125 -10.95 -10.51 3.88
N GLY A 126 -10.89 -10.58 2.54
CA GLY A 126 -11.31 -11.74 1.76
C GLY A 126 -10.17 -12.74 1.54
N PHE A 127 -10.51 -14.02 1.37
CA PHE A 127 -9.59 -15.12 1.13
C PHE A 127 -10.17 -16.07 0.07
N GLY A 128 -9.29 -16.86 -0.56
CA GLY A 128 -9.70 -17.87 -1.55
C GLY A 128 -10.29 -17.24 -2.82
N ASN A 129 -11.36 -17.81 -3.32
CA ASN A 129 -11.98 -17.40 -4.58
C ASN A 129 -13.07 -16.33 -4.35
N CYS A 130 -12.75 -15.25 -3.65
CA CYS A 130 -13.68 -14.14 -3.47
C CYS A 130 -13.34 -12.95 -4.39
N GLN A 131 -14.32 -12.02 -4.54
CA GLN A 131 -14.17 -10.85 -5.42
C GLN A 131 -12.96 -9.98 -5.04
N PHE A 132 -12.64 -9.85 -3.75
CA PHE A 132 -11.49 -9.06 -3.31
C PHE A 132 -10.16 -9.65 -3.79
N VAL A 133 -10.01 -10.98 -3.78
CA VAL A 133 -8.82 -11.66 -4.29
C VAL A 133 -8.76 -11.56 -5.82
N ALA A 134 -9.90 -11.68 -6.51
CA ALA A 134 -9.97 -11.47 -7.96
C ALA A 134 -9.55 -10.04 -8.34
N ASN A 135 -9.99 -9.03 -7.61
CA ASN A 135 -9.56 -7.64 -7.80
C ASN A 135 -8.05 -7.46 -7.57
N LYS A 136 -7.49 -8.11 -6.55
CA LYS A 136 -6.05 -8.11 -6.31
C LYS A 136 -5.30 -8.71 -7.49
N LYS A 137 -5.74 -9.88 -7.98
CA LYS A 137 -5.15 -10.56 -9.15
C LYS A 137 -5.21 -9.67 -10.40
N ALA A 138 -6.35 -9.02 -10.65
CA ALA A 138 -6.51 -8.09 -11.77
C ALA A 138 -5.58 -6.89 -11.69
N LYS A 139 -5.40 -6.28 -10.50
CA LYS A 139 -4.46 -5.16 -10.30
C LYS A 139 -3.02 -5.60 -10.58
N LEU A 140 -2.59 -6.75 -10.09
CA LEU A 140 -1.25 -7.29 -10.32
C LEU A 140 -1.03 -7.68 -11.79
N ALA A 141 -2.06 -8.21 -12.47
CA ALA A 141 -2.00 -8.49 -13.90
C ALA A 141 -1.80 -7.21 -14.74
N LYS A 142 -2.50 -6.12 -14.40
CA LYS A 142 -2.29 -4.79 -15.03
C LYS A 142 -0.86 -4.26 -14.80
N GLU A 143 -0.18 -4.71 -13.76
CA GLU A 143 1.21 -4.38 -13.47
C GLU A 143 2.22 -5.33 -14.16
N GLY A 144 1.74 -6.32 -14.90
CA GLY A 144 2.57 -7.25 -15.66
C GLY A 144 2.93 -8.55 -14.93
N LEU A 145 2.28 -8.84 -13.81
CA LEU A 145 2.51 -10.06 -13.04
C LEU A 145 1.53 -11.16 -13.46
N LYS A 146 2.02 -12.37 -13.63
CA LYS A 146 1.22 -13.55 -14.02
C LYS A 146 1.09 -14.53 -12.86
N PHE A 147 -0.13 -14.97 -12.63
CA PHE A 147 -0.49 -15.99 -11.65
C PHE A 147 -1.10 -17.19 -12.37
N ASP A 148 -0.79 -18.38 -11.92
CA ASP A 148 -1.40 -19.63 -12.41
C ASP A 148 -2.86 -19.81 -11.91
N ASP A 149 -3.47 -20.93 -12.26
CA ASP A 149 -4.84 -21.28 -11.87
C ASP A 149 -4.99 -21.52 -10.35
N ASN A 150 -3.87 -21.83 -9.66
CA ASN A 150 -3.81 -21.94 -8.21
C ASN A 150 -3.53 -20.60 -7.50
N ASN A 151 -3.54 -19.49 -8.25
CA ASN A 151 -3.19 -18.17 -7.76
C ASN A 151 -1.76 -18.05 -7.19
N VAL A 152 -0.81 -18.80 -7.75
CA VAL A 152 0.61 -18.73 -7.43
C VAL A 152 1.32 -17.89 -8.48
N LEU A 153 2.21 -16.99 -8.04
CA LEU A 153 3.00 -16.14 -8.92
C LEU A 153 3.95 -17.00 -9.78
N VAL A 154 3.83 -16.85 -11.09
CA VAL A 154 4.66 -17.58 -12.07
C VAL A 154 5.82 -16.71 -12.54
N SER A 155 5.55 -15.51 -13.01
CA SER A 155 6.56 -14.63 -13.60
C SER A 155 6.08 -13.18 -13.72
N ASN A 156 7.02 -12.28 -14.03
CA ASN A 156 6.76 -10.96 -14.59
C ASN A 156 6.87 -11.03 -16.12
N ILE A 157 6.07 -10.23 -16.82
CA ILE A 157 6.07 -10.12 -18.29
C ILE A 157 7.46 -9.74 -18.84
N ASN A 158 8.23 -8.95 -18.10
CA ASN A 158 9.56 -8.47 -18.52
C ASN A 158 10.69 -9.46 -18.18
N GLY A 159 10.40 -10.59 -17.55
CA GLY A 159 11.43 -11.57 -17.14
C GLY A 159 12.30 -11.12 -15.95
N ASP A 160 12.04 -9.96 -15.39
CA ASP A 160 12.76 -9.43 -14.23
C ASP A 160 12.36 -10.15 -12.92
N ASP A 161 13.19 -10.00 -11.89
CA ASP A 161 12.87 -10.52 -10.56
C ASP A 161 11.60 -9.85 -10.02
N SER A 162 10.55 -10.67 -9.88
CA SER A 162 9.23 -10.21 -9.43
C SER A 162 9.18 -9.94 -7.93
N ILE A 163 10.20 -10.36 -7.18
CA ILE A 163 10.22 -10.22 -5.72
C ILE A 163 11.08 -9.03 -5.33
N PHE A 164 10.44 -8.09 -4.63
CA PHE A 164 11.14 -6.93 -4.05
C PHE A 164 11.70 -7.27 -2.67
N ASP A 165 13.00 -7.13 -2.51
CA ASP A 165 13.75 -7.37 -1.28
C ASP A 165 14.75 -6.26 -0.93
N LYS A 166 14.81 -5.18 -1.72
CA LYS A 166 15.73 -4.02 -1.57
C LYS A 166 15.09 -2.93 -0.70
N TRP A 167 15.26 -3.02 0.62
CA TRP A 167 14.65 -2.11 1.60
C TRP A 167 15.48 -0.85 1.89
#